data_4bd38ec291e492e03915b8333791eaf6
#
_entry.id   4bd38ec291e492e03915b8333791eaf6
#
_cell.length_a   1.000
_cell.length_b   1.000
_cell.length_c   1.000
_cell.angle_alpha   90.00
_cell.angle_beta   90.00
_cell.angle_gamma   90.00
#
_symmetry.space_group_name_H-M   'P 1'
#
loop_
_entity.id
_entity.type
_entity.pdbx_description
1 polymer ?
#
loop_
_entity_poly.entity_id
_entity_poly.type
_entity_poly.pdbx_seq_one_letter_code
_entity_poly.pdbx_strand_id
1 'polypeptide(L)'
;MEDNNFMTDYGHNVPFEDFGIFRYVRFSNINHIDLHLHNKFFTECTFCDLTFVGCTFADCSFIGCMVLAVKFENCIFTRCSFNTSFMSHTSLKDCQTFDCRIIDSAFQHTCFQESVFREDNCSRCSFNSCDEYKCWRMYCHITECFGLLKTCPEVGSFIGWKRLQGDVIAKIEIPAYAHRTSGFSRKCRANCALAMDFYHTDGTEWPEIDNVPSIWDKDFIYTRGKMAYADSFDESRETCGHGIHFFLSFQEAVEHKQP
;
A
#
# COMPACT_ATOMS: atom_id res chain seq x y z
N MET A 1 14.66 -44.58 1.14
CA MET A 1 13.40 -44.05 1.67
C MET A 1 12.93 -43.07 0.63
N GLU A 2 11.98 -43.50 -0.19
CA GLU A 2 11.41 -42.61 -1.23
C GLU A 2 10.49 -41.61 -0.52
N ASP A 3 10.88 -40.34 -0.50
CA ASP A 3 10.01 -39.26 -0.07
C ASP A 3 8.89 -39.12 -1.12
N ASN A 4 7.82 -39.86 -0.92
CA ASN A 4 6.57 -39.62 -1.67
C ASN A 4 5.97 -38.29 -1.18
N ASN A 5 6.38 -37.19 -1.80
CA ASN A 5 5.80 -35.87 -1.63
C ASN A 5 4.39 -35.83 -2.23
N PHE A 6 3.44 -36.55 -1.65
CA PHE A 6 2.04 -36.41 -2.00
C PHE A 6 1.47 -35.21 -1.24
N MET A 7 1.08 -34.15 -1.99
CA MET A 7 0.35 -33.04 -1.44
C MET A 7 -1.00 -33.53 -0.88
N THR A 8 -1.23 -33.36 0.41
CA THR A 8 -2.51 -33.73 1.02
C THR A 8 -3.55 -32.65 0.67
N ASP A 9 -4.67 -33.07 0.07
CA ASP A 9 -5.80 -32.18 -0.21
C ASP A 9 -6.88 -32.38 0.84
N TYR A 10 -7.19 -31.35 1.62
CA TYR A 10 -8.21 -31.41 2.66
C TYR A 10 -9.62 -31.04 2.15
N GLY A 11 -9.78 -30.62 0.89
CA GLY A 11 -11.10 -30.28 0.34
C GLY A 11 -11.90 -29.37 1.27
N HIS A 12 -13.12 -29.79 1.63
CA HIS A 12 -14.04 -29.00 2.45
C HIS A 12 -13.80 -29.04 3.97
N ASN A 13 -12.98 -29.98 4.48
CA ASN A 13 -12.70 -30.13 5.91
C ASN A 13 -11.24 -29.80 6.21
N VAL A 14 -10.99 -28.57 6.59
CA VAL A 14 -9.63 -28.14 6.97
C VAL A 14 -9.48 -28.19 8.48
N PRO A 15 -8.62 -29.05 9.03
CA PRO A 15 -8.42 -29.20 10.45
C PRO A 15 -7.46 -28.12 11.01
N PHE A 16 -7.74 -26.85 10.75
CA PHE A 16 -6.89 -25.76 11.23
C PHE A 16 -6.77 -25.73 12.76
N GLU A 17 -7.79 -26.16 13.47
CA GLU A 17 -7.79 -26.17 14.94
C GLU A 17 -6.89 -27.26 15.50
N ASP A 18 -6.85 -28.42 14.84
CA ASP A 18 -6.19 -29.63 15.36
C ASP A 18 -4.66 -29.60 15.19
N PHE A 19 -4.15 -28.90 14.19
CA PHE A 19 -2.73 -28.88 13.85
C PHE A 19 -2.10 -27.51 13.91
N GLY A 20 -0.87 -27.43 14.43
CA GLY A 20 -0.05 -26.22 14.42
C GLY A 20 0.83 -26.07 13.18
N ILE A 21 1.16 -27.19 12.52
CA ILE A 21 2.11 -27.24 11.40
C ILE A 21 1.50 -27.98 10.22
N PHE A 22 1.53 -27.31 9.07
CA PHE A 22 1.08 -27.85 7.79
C PHE A 22 2.25 -27.82 6.80
N ARG A 23 2.51 -28.93 6.14
CA ARG A 23 3.55 -29.04 5.11
C ARG A 23 3.02 -29.76 3.89
N TYR A 24 3.26 -29.18 2.70
CA TYR A 24 2.84 -29.75 1.41
C TYR A 24 1.32 -30.02 1.36
N VAL A 25 0.53 -29.12 1.96
CA VAL A 25 -0.92 -29.25 2.02
C VAL A 25 -1.58 -28.36 1.00
N ARG A 26 -2.58 -28.89 0.33
CA ARG A 26 -3.48 -28.08 -0.52
C ARG A 26 -4.79 -27.84 0.22
N PHE A 27 -5.16 -26.55 0.30
CA PHE A 27 -6.44 -26.07 0.78
C PHE A 27 -7.19 -25.51 -0.40
N SER A 28 -8.39 -26.01 -0.73
CA SER A 28 -9.12 -25.59 -1.91
C SER A 28 -10.63 -25.60 -1.75
N ASN A 29 -11.29 -24.70 -2.48
CA ASN A 29 -12.76 -24.63 -2.59
C ASN A 29 -13.51 -24.51 -1.27
N ILE A 30 -13.00 -23.68 -0.34
CA ILE A 30 -13.58 -23.52 0.99
C ILE A 30 -13.80 -22.04 1.30
N ASN A 31 -14.90 -21.76 1.97
CA ASN A 31 -15.18 -20.45 2.54
C ASN A 31 -15.06 -20.52 4.05
N HIS A 32 -14.27 -19.64 4.64
CA HIS A 32 -14.10 -19.51 6.07
C HIS A 32 -14.67 -18.17 6.54
N ILE A 33 -15.52 -18.22 7.53
CA ILE A 33 -16.09 -17.03 8.16
C ILE A 33 -15.70 -17.05 9.63
N ASP A 34 -15.22 -15.90 10.12
CA ASP A 34 -14.82 -15.68 11.52
C ASP A 34 -13.83 -16.73 12.07
N LEU A 35 -12.94 -17.24 11.20
CA LEU A 35 -11.89 -18.17 11.60
C LEU A 35 -10.74 -17.44 12.28
N HIS A 36 -10.32 -17.95 13.43
CA HIS A 36 -9.19 -17.40 14.19
C HIS A 36 -8.01 -18.36 14.22
N LEU A 37 -6.96 -18.04 13.45
CA LEU A 37 -5.74 -18.83 13.39
C LEU A 37 -4.64 -18.18 14.23
N HIS A 38 -4.06 -18.93 15.14
CA HIS A 38 -2.96 -18.48 15.98
C HIS A 38 -1.82 -19.48 16.00
N ASN A 39 -0.58 -19.01 15.88
CA ASN A 39 0.63 -19.84 15.90
C ASN A 39 0.59 -21.00 14.87
N LYS A 40 0.12 -20.73 13.64
CA LYS A 40 0.10 -21.75 12.57
C LYS A 40 1.30 -21.57 11.65
N PHE A 41 1.90 -22.70 11.26
CA PHE A 41 3.04 -22.74 10.36
C PHE A 41 2.67 -23.49 9.08
N PHE A 42 2.70 -22.78 7.97
CA PHE A 42 2.42 -23.31 6.63
C PHE A 42 3.73 -23.30 5.83
N THR A 43 4.20 -24.47 5.41
CA THR A 43 5.41 -24.59 4.60
C THR A 43 5.07 -25.32 3.29
N GLU A 44 5.38 -24.64 2.17
CA GLU A 44 5.13 -25.18 0.82
C GLU A 44 3.67 -25.62 0.61
N CYS A 45 2.75 -24.88 1.23
CA CYS A 45 1.32 -25.11 1.12
C CYS A 45 0.71 -24.36 -0.06
N THR A 46 -0.37 -24.88 -0.59
CA THR A 46 -1.17 -24.21 -1.64
C THR A 46 -2.54 -23.85 -1.09
N PHE A 47 -2.90 -22.58 -1.18
CA PHE A 47 -4.23 -22.05 -0.91
C PHE A 47 -4.85 -21.66 -2.25
N CYS A 48 -5.95 -22.28 -2.64
CA CYS A 48 -6.52 -22.11 -3.97
C CYS A 48 -8.05 -21.98 -3.93
N ASP A 49 -8.59 -20.97 -4.57
CA ASP A 49 -10.03 -20.74 -4.67
C ASP A 49 -10.73 -20.70 -3.29
N LEU A 50 -10.14 -19.93 -2.35
CA LEU A 50 -10.64 -19.77 -1.00
C LEU A 50 -11.21 -18.38 -0.77
N THR A 51 -12.16 -18.27 0.16
CA THR A 51 -12.62 -16.99 0.68
C THR A 51 -12.56 -16.98 2.20
N PHE A 52 -11.89 -15.97 2.76
CA PHE A 52 -11.83 -15.72 4.19
C PHE A 52 -12.55 -14.39 4.48
N VAL A 53 -13.56 -14.44 5.35
CA VAL A 53 -14.33 -13.24 5.74
C VAL A 53 -14.27 -13.09 7.26
N GLY A 54 -13.89 -11.91 7.74
CA GLY A 54 -13.79 -11.62 9.18
C GLY A 54 -12.71 -12.44 9.90
N CYS A 55 -11.80 -13.06 9.19
CA CYS A 55 -10.83 -13.98 9.77
C CYS A 55 -9.63 -13.26 10.40
N THR A 56 -9.07 -13.86 11.44
CA THR A 56 -7.87 -13.36 12.10
C THR A 56 -6.74 -14.36 11.98
N PHE A 57 -5.58 -13.88 11.55
CA PHE A 57 -4.33 -14.61 11.49
C PHE A 57 -3.33 -13.94 12.44
N ALA A 58 -2.94 -14.59 13.51
CA ALA A 58 -1.99 -14.05 14.46
C ALA A 58 -0.79 -14.98 14.65
N ASP A 59 0.41 -14.41 14.60
CA ASP A 59 1.67 -15.17 14.76
C ASP A 59 1.80 -16.34 13.76
N CYS A 60 1.21 -16.21 12.57
CA CYS A 60 1.23 -17.25 11.55
C CYS A 60 2.41 -17.07 10.59
N SER A 61 2.95 -18.18 10.13
CA SER A 61 4.07 -18.20 9.19
C SER A 61 3.71 -18.94 7.90
N PHE A 62 3.95 -18.29 6.75
CA PHE A 62 3.74 -18.83 5.41
C PHE A 62 5.08 -18.83 4.68
N ILE A 63 5.68 -19.99 4.51
CA ILE A 63 7.00 -20.16 3.87
C ILE A 63 6.87 -20.98 2.59
N GLY A 64 7.30 -20.41 1.46
CA GLY A 64 7.22 -21.08 0.16
C GLY A 64 5.78 -21.38 -0.28
N CYS A 65 4.79 -20.64 0.25
CA CYS A 65 3.39 -20.91 -0.02
C CYS A 65 2.92 -20.30 -1.34
N MET A 66 1.95 -20.97 -1.97
CA MET A 66 1.22 -20.46 -3.13
C MET A 66 -0.20 -20.09 -2.72
N VAL A 67 -0.60 -18.84 -2.98
CA VAL A 67 -1.93 -18.29 -2.69
C VAL A 67 -2.56 -17.87 -4.01
N LEU A 68 -3.50 -18.65 -4.51
CA LEU A 68 -4.05 -18.53 -5.86
C LEU A 68 -5.56 -18.30 -5.81
N ALA A 69 -6.03 -17.21 -6.41
CA ALA A 69 -7.44 -16.87 -6.47
C ALA A 69 -8.13 -16.83 -5.08
N VAL A 70 -7.42 -16.34 -4.06
CA VAL A 70 -7.93 -16.27 -2.69
C VAL A 70 -8.48 -14.87 -2.41
N LYS A 71 -9.61 -14.80 -1.72
CA LYS A 71 -10.22 -13.55 -1.26
C LYS A 71 -10.11 -13.44 0.25
N PHE A 72 -9.61 -12.31 0.70
CA PHE A 72 -9.62 -11.90 2.10
C PHE A 72 -10.49 -10.65 2.23
N GLU A 73 -11.57 -10.72 3.01
CA GLU A 73 -12.49 -9.62 3.26
C GLU A 73 -12.61 -9.38 4.78
N ASN A 74 -12.41 -8.14 5.22
CA ASN A 74 -12.43 -7.76 6.65
C ASN A 74 -11.49 -8.62 7.52
N CYS A 75 -10.34 -9.06 6.98
CA CYS A 75 -9.42 -9.92 7.69
C CYS A 75 -8.32 -9.12 8.41
N ILE A 76 -7.80 -9.70 9.49
CA ILE A 76 -6.72 -9.11 10.28
C ILE A 76 -5.52 -10.07 10.30
N PHE A 77 -4.35 -9.53 9.95
CA PHE A 77 -3.07 -10.23 10.04
C PHE A 77 -2.17 -9.53 11.06
N THR A 78 -1.78 -10.21 12.12
CA THR A 78 -0.92 -9.64 13.16
C THR A 78 0.32 -10.49 13.35
N ARG A 79 1.50 -9.88 13.27
CA ARG A 79 2.80 -10.54 13.41
C ARG A 79 2.96 -11.77 12.52
N CYS A 80 2.35 -11.73 11.34
CA CYS A 80 2.47 -12.81 10.36
C CYS A 80 3.72 -12.65 9.51
N SER A 81 4.25 -13.77 9.02
CA SER A 81 5.35 -13.74 8.07
C SER A 81 5.03 -14.46 6.77
N PHE A 82 5.34 -13.84 5.65
CA PHE A 82 5.25 -14.39 4.31
C PHE A 82 6.65 -14.38 3.69
N ASN A 83 7.29 -15.55 3.62
CA ASN A 83 8.63 -15.69 3.08
C ASN A 83 8.61 -16.56 1.83
N THR A 84 9.31 -16.14 0.78
CA THR A 84 9.43 -16.87 -0.48
C THR A 84 8.08 -17.35 -1.03
N SER A 85 7.01 -16.60 -0.73
CA SER A 85 5.65 -16.98 -1.09
C SER A 85 5.19 -16.29 -2.36
N PHE A 86 4.25 -16.91 -3.06
CA PHE A 86 3.67 -16.38 -4.29
C PHE A 86 2.16 -16.20 -4.15
N MET A 87 1.68 -14.98 -4.42
CA MET A 87 0.26 -14.65 -4.43
C MET A 87 -0.16 -14.24 -5.83
N SER A 88 -1.23 -14.84 -6.37
CA SER A 88 -1.74 -14.51 -7.68
C SER A 88 -3.26 -14.48 -7.72
N HIS A 89 -3.82 -13.48 -8.42
CA HIS A 89 -5.27 -13.26 -8.54
C HIS A 89 -5.97 -13.20 -7.17
N THR A 90 -5.26 -12.68 -6.17
CA THR A 90 -5.72 -12.59 -4.79
C THR A 90 -6.28 -11.20 -4.52
N SER A 91 -7.30 -11.09 -3.67
CA SER A 91 -7.79 -9.80 -3.22
C SER A 91 -7.76 -9.66 -1.70
N LEU A 92 -7.31 -8.51 -1.22
CA LEU A 92 -7.40 -8.09 0.18
C LEU A 92 -8.29 -6.85 0.22
N LYS A 93 -9.51 -7.01 0.73
CA LYS A 93 -10.49 -5.93 0.84
C LYS A 93 -10.81 -5.67 2.31
N ASP A 94 -10.77 -4.39 2.72
CA ASP A 94 -11.02 -3.96 4.10
C ASP A 94 -10.16 -4.72 5.13
N CYS A 95 -8.94 -5.14 4.72
CA CYS A 95 -8.03 -5.91 5.55
C CYS A 95 -7.08 -5.02 6.35
N GLN A 96 -6.61 -5.54 7.47
CA GLN A 96 -5.59 -4.86 8.30
C GLN A 96 -4.40 -5.78 8.50
N THR A 97 -3.20 -5.23 8.32
CA THR A 97 -1.95 -5.91 8.69
C THR A 97 -1.25 -5.11 9.78
N PHE A 98 -0.65 -5.78 10.73
CA PHE A 98 0.08 -5.17 11.82
C PHE A 98 1.33 -5.97 12.16
N ASP A 99 2.51 -5.32 12.15
CA ASP A 99 3.82 -5.91 12.45
C ASP A 99 4.07 -7.21 11.65
N CYS A 100 3.65 -7.22 10.37
CA CYS A 100 3.86 -8.35 9.48
C CYS A 100 5.18 -8.23 8.72
N ARG A 101 5.74 -9.37 8.32
CA ARG A 101 6.98 -9.45 7.56
C ARG A 101 6.76 -10.18 6.24
N ILE A 102 7.09 -9.54 5.14
CA ILE A 102 6.95 -10.07 3.79
C ILE A 102 8.31 -9.99 3.11
N ILE A 103 8.93 -11.15 2.85
CA ILE A 103 10.31 -11.20 2.36
C ILE A 103 10.40 -12.14 1.16
N ASP A 104 11.16 -11.74 0.12
CA ASP A 104 11.43 -12.55 -1.06
C ASP A 104 10.15 -13.10 -1.73
N SER A 105 9.04 -12.36 -1.64
CA SER A 105 7.73 -12.82 -2.08
C SER A 105 7.26 -12.10 -3.35
N ALA A 106 6.43 -12.78 -4.14
CA ALA A 106 5.90 -12.23 -5.37
C ALA A 106 4.37 -12.14 -5.35
N PHE A 107 3.86 -10.99 -5.79
CA PHE A 107 2.44 -10.69 -5.94
C PHE A 107 2.16 -10.44 -7.42
N GLN A 108 1.18 -11.14 -7.98
CA GLN A 108 0.80 -10.97 -9.36
C GLN A 108 -0.73 -10.84 -9.47
N HIS A 109 -1.20 -9.82 -10.18
CA HIS A 109 -2.64 -9.54 -10.32
C HIS A 109 -3.38 -9.55 -8.97
N THR A 110 -2.73 -9.00 -7.93
CA THR A 110 -3.28 -8.94 -6.58
C THR A 110 -3.90 -7.56 -6.35
N CYS A 111 -5.11 -7.52 -5.84
CA CYS A 111 -5.83 -6.29 -5.54
C CYS A 111 -5.82 -6.01 -4.04
N PHE A 112 -5.41 -4.81 -3.67
CA PHE A 112 -5.47 -4.27 -2.31
C PHE A 112 -6.50 -3.15 -2.29
N GLN A 113 -7.63 -3.35 -1.59
CA GLN A 113 -8.70 -2.37 -1.55
C GLN A 113 -9.04 -1.98 -0.11
N GLU A 114 -9.04 -0.67 0.17
CA GLU A 114 -9.45 -0.10 1.46
C GLU A 114 -8.76 -0.75 2.67
N SER A 115 -7.52 -1.23 2.45
CA SER A 115 -6.76 -1.99 3.42
C SER A 115 -5.71 -1.13 4.15
N VAL A 116 -5.42 -1.47 5.40
CA VAL A 116 -4.47 -0.77 6.25
C VAL A 116 -3.26 -1.65 6.55
N PHE A 117 -2.08 -1.14 6.22
CA PHE A 117 -0.78 -1.76 6.50
C PHE A 117 -0.06 -0.94 7.58
N ARG A 118 0.27 -1.55 8.70
CA ARG A 118 0.86 -0.84 9.84
C ARG A 118 2.07 -1.57 10.40
N GLU A 119 3.19 -0.82 10.50
CA GLU A 119 4.45 -1.32 11.06
C GLU A 119 4.98 -2.58 10.34
N ASP A 120 4.57 -2.77 9.10
CA ASP A 120 4.95 -3.94 8.30
C ASP A 120 6.33 -3.76 7.67
N ASN A 121 7.04 -4.87 7.50
CA ASN A 121 8.32 -4.92 6.80
C ASN A 121 8.18 -5.73 5.51
N CYS A 122 8.40 -5.07 4.38
CA CYS A 122 8.36 -5.69 3.06
C CYS A 122 9.71 -5.51 2.37
N SER A 123 10.40 -6.60 2.06
CA SER A 123 11.71 -6.54 1.41
C SER A 123 11.87 -7.56 0.29
N ARG A 124 12.59 -7.16 -0.76
CA ARG A 124 12.89 -7.96 -1.95
C ARG A 124 11.66 -8.62 -2.58
N CYS A 125 10.54 -7.89 -2.58
CA CYS A 125 9.27 -8.37 -3.12
C CYS A 125 9.02 -7.80 -4.52
N SER A 126 8.26 -8.54 -5.33
CA SER A 126 7.76 -8.06 -6.62
C SER A 126 6.23 -7.95 -6.62
N PHE A 127 5.72 -6.87 -7.22
CA PHE A 127 4.30 -6.56 -7.33
C PHE A 127 3.96 -6.30 -8.80
N ASN A 128 3.60 -7.34 -9.55
CA ASN A 128 3.31 -7.23 -10.97
C ASN A 128 1.81 -7.14 -11.22
N SER A 129 1.37 -6.10 -11.92
CA SER A 129 -0.05 -5.87 -12.23
C SER A 129 -0.94 -5.90 -10.98
N CYS A 130 -0.45 -5.32 -9.86
CA CYS A 130 -1.20 -5.22 -8.62
C CYS A 130 -1.92 -3.87 -8.56
N ASP A 131 -3.16 -3.87 -8.10
CA ASP A 131 -3.97 -2.67 -7.92
C ASP A 131 -4.06 -2.30 -6.44
N GLU A 132 -3.93 -1.01 -6.17
CA GLU A 132 -4.13 -0.45 -4.83
C GLU A 132 -5.19 0.66 -4.88
N TYR A 133 -6.24 0.52 -4.09
CA TYR A 133 -7.30 1.50 -3.99
C TYR A 133 -7.56 1.86 -2.53
N LYS A 134 -7.44 3.15 -2.17
CA LYS A 134 -7.65 3.66 -0.80
C LYS A 134 -6.90 2.89 0.29
N CYS A 135 -5.68 2.43 0.01
CA CYS A 135 -4.85 1.75 1.00
C CYS A 135 -4.05 2.75 1.84
N TRP A 136 -3.89 2.46 3.12
CA TRP A 136 -3.12 3.25 4.07
C TRP A 136 -1.92 2.46 4.55
N ARG A 137 -0.72 3.07 4.46
CA ARG A 137 0.51 2.51 5.01
C ARG A 137 1.05 3.44 6.08
N MET A 138 1.23 2.90 7.27
CA MET A 138 1.70 3.64 8.44
C MET A 138 2.93 2.96 9.01
N TYR A 139 4.05 3.69 9.07
CA TYR A 139 5.31 3.19 9.64
C TYR A 139 5.84 1.91 8.98
N CYS A 140 5.50 1.66 7.72
CA CYS A 140 5.96 0.48 6.99
C CYS A 140 7.37 0.69 6.43
N HIS A 141 8.22 -0.33 6.53
CA HIS A 141 9.53 -0.38 5.89
C HIS A 141 9.46 -1.20 4.61
N ILE A 142 9.68 -0.55 3.47
CA ILE A 142 9.63 -1.21 2.16
C ILE A 142 10.96 -1.00 1.46
N THR A 143 11.72 -2.09 1.27
CA THR A 143 13.07 -2.06 0.71
C THR A 143 13.21 -3.04 -0.44
N GLU A 144 13.93 -2.63 -1.50
CA GLU A 144 14.24 -3.50 -2.65
C GLU A 144 13.02 -4.15 -3.31
N CYS A 145 11.84 -3.47 -3.26
CA CYS A 145 10.62 -3.97 -3.87
C CYS A 145 10.40 -3.36 -5.25
N PHE A 146 9.86 -4.17 -6.19
CA PHE A 146 9.63 -3.82 -7.59
C PHE A 146 8.17 -3.94 -7.97
N GLY A 147 7.75 -3.20 -9.02
CA GLY A 147 6.45 -3.39 -9.67
C GLY A 147 5.24 -2.76 -8.96
N LEU A 148 5.42 -2.12 -7.82
CA LEU A 148 4.34 -1.32 -7.21
C LEU A 148 3.99 -0.16 -8.13
N LEU A 149 2.70 0.08 -8.34
CA LEU A 149 2.23 1.18 -9.17
C LEU A 149 2.84 2.49 -8.69
N LYS A 150 3.51 3.18 -9.60
CA LYS A 150 3.86 4.57 -9.38
C LYS A 150 2.58 5.39 -9.57
N THR A 151 2.09 5.96 -8.50
CA THR A 151 0.92 6.86 -8.56
C THR A 151 1.25 8.12 -9.37
N CYS A 152 2.47 8.61 -9.23
CA CYS A 152 2.94 9.81 -9.91
C CYS A 152 3.21 9.55 -11.40
N PRO A 153 2.64 10.32 -12.35
CA PRO A 153 2.96 10.23 -13.77
C PRO A 153 4.46 10.39 -14.02
N GLU A 154 5.06 9.52 -14.83
CA GLU A 154 6.51 9.52 -15.10
C GLU A 154 6.91 10.56 -16.15
N VAL A 155 6.02 10.89 -17.08
CA VAL A 155 6.29 11.77 -18.21
C VAL A 155 5.24 12.88 -18.36
N GLY A 156 5.61 13.97 -19.02
CA GLY A 156 4.74 15.11 -19.26
C GLY A 156 4.54 16.01 -18.03
N SER A 157 3.89 17.14 -18.20
CA SER A 157 3.39 17.96 -17.10
C SER A 157 1.99 17.48 -16.69
N PHE A 158 1.63 17.68 -15.43
CA PHE A 158 0.30 17.32 -14.93
C PHE A 158 -0.05 18.14 -13.69
N ILE A 159 -1.33 18.13 -13.33
CA ILE A 159 -1.86 18.82 -12.17
C ILE A 159 -1.80 17.92 -10.94
N GLY A 160 -1.30 18.49 -9.84
CA GLY A 160 -1.38 17.95 -8.51
C GLY A 160 -2.11 18.90 -7.57
N TRP A 161 -2.47 18.39 -6.39
CA TRP A 161 -3.20 19.11 -5.35
C TRP A 161 -2.47 18.96 -4.01
N LYS A 162 -2.37 20.07 -3.29
CA LYS A 162 -1.63 20.12 -2.04
C LYS A 162 -2.40 20.91 -0.98
N ARG A 163 -2.53 20.33 0.21
CA ARG A 163 -3.04 21.08 1.35
C ARG A 163 -1.94 21.94 1.95
N LEU A 164 -2.26 23.20 2.20
CA LEU A 164 -1.41 24.22 2.79
C LEU A 164 -1.96 24.72 4.12
N GLN A 165 -1.23 25.62 4.78
CA GLN A 165 -1.66 26.22 6.04
C GLN A 165 -3.01 26.94 5.90
N GLY A 166 -3.84 26.92 6.95
CA GLY A 166 -5.15 27.58 6.95
C GLY A 166 -6.22 26.86 6.14
N ASP A 167 -6.05 25.54 5.94
CA ASP A 167 -6.98 24.70 5.17
C ASP A 167 -7.13 25.11 3.70
N VAL A 168 -6.10 25.74 3.16
CA VAL A 168 -6.01 26.09 1.74
C VAL A 168 -5.60 24.88 0.92
N ILE A 169 -6.27 24.64 -0.19
CA ILE A 169 -5.87 23.64 -1.18
C ILE A 169 -5.23 24.33 -2.38
N ALA A 170 -3.97 24.08 -2.63
CA ALA A 170 -3.27 24.58 -3.80
C ALA A 170 -3.43 23.64 -4.99
N LYS A 171 -3.80 24.18 -6.13
CA LYS A 171 -3.63 23.56 -7.44
C LYS A 171 -2.23 23.84 -7.92
N ILE A 172 -1.46 22.82 -8.16
CA ILE A 172 -0.07 22.95 -8.60
C ILE A 172 0.14 22.21 -9.92
N GLU A 173 0.94 22.76 -10.81
CA GLU A 173 1.44 22.03 -11.97
C GLU A 173 2.81 21.47 -11.67
N ILE A 174 3.00 20.18 -11.92
CA ILE A 174 4.29 19.52 -11.89
C ILE A 174 4.85 19.54 -13.31
N PRO A 175 5.91 20.34 -13.58
CA PRO A 175 6.46 20.47 -14.91
C PRO A 175 7.04 19.16 -15.45
N ALA A 176 7.08 19.03 -16.77
CA ALA A 176 7.63 17.82 -17.42
C ALA A 176 9.08 17.53 -17.05
N TYR A 177 9.86 18.56 -16.71
CA TYR A 177 11.27 18.43 -16.31
C TYR A 177 11.47 18.20 -14.80
N ALA A 178 10.41 18.25 -13.98
CA ALA A 178 10.54 18.05 -12.55
C ALA A 178 10.99 16.62 -12.24
N HIS A 179 11.96 16.46 -11.35
CA HIS A 179 12.22 15.21 -10.69
C HIS A 179 11.03 14.87 -9.79
N ARG A 180 10.49 13.67 -9.93
CA ARG A 180 9.26 13.29 -9.25
C ARG A 180 9.23 11.81 -8.94
N THR A 181 8.58 11.46 -7.85
CA THR A 181 8.38 10.09 -7.42
C THR A 181 7.07 9.95 -6.66
N SER A 182 6.57 8.77 -6.53
CA SER A 182 5.58 8.42 -5.54
C SER A 182 6.15 7.36 -4.60
N GLY A 183 5.86 7.51 -3.34
CA GLY A 183 6.09 6.45 -2.37
C GLY A 183 5.16 5.27 -2.61
N PHE A 184 5.02 4.44 -1.60
CA PHE A 184 4.06 3.32 -1.59
C PHE A 184 2.65 3.75 -1.15
N SER A 185 2.33 5.03 -1.27
CA SER A 185 1.03 5.62 -0.97
C SER A 185 0.55 6.47 -2.15
N ARG A 186 -0.66 6.99 -2.03
CA ARG A 186 -1.19 7.95 -3.00
C ARG A 186 -0.48 9.31 -2.97
N LYS A 187 0.40 9.53 -1.99
CA LYS A 187 1.16 10.76 -1.81
C LYS A 187 2.36 10.78 -2.76
N CYS A 188 2.39 11.76 -3.63
CA CYS A 188 3.47 12.00 -4.59
C CYS A 188 4.45 13.06 -4.07
N ARG A 189 5.63 13.10 -4.66
CA ARG A 189 6.67 14.11 -4.40
C ARG A 189 7.26 14.65 -5.69
N ALA A 190 7.64 15.94 -5.69
CA ALA A 190 8.45 16.54 -6.73
C ALA A 190 9.49 17.50 -6.16
N ASN A 191 10.54 17.78 -6.92
CA ASN A 191 11.55 18.76 -6.54
C ASN A 191 11.08 20.21 -6.82
N CYS A 192 10.12 20.40 -7.73
CA CYS A 192 9.54 21.71 -8.01
C CYS A 192 8.09 21.59 -8.49
N ALA A 193 7.33 22.68 -8.32
CA ALA A 193 5.95 22.81 -8.76
C ALA A 193 5.60 24.26 -9.02
N LEU A 194 4.76 24.53 -10.00
CA LEU A 194 4.16 25.85 -10.23
C LEU A 194 2.88 25.95 -9.38
N ALA A 195 2.80 26.91 -8.48
CA ALA A 195 1.57 27.22 -7.76
C ALA A 195 0.61 27.97 -8.68
N MET A 196 -0.47 27.34 -9.12
CA MET A 196 -1.42 27.92 -10.06
C MET A 196 -2.47 28.75 -9.35
N ASP A 197 -3.32 28.07 -8.56
CA ASP A 197 -4.47 28.64 -7.89
C ASP A 197 -4.67 28.08 -6.51
N PHE A 198 -5.45 28.78 -5.68
CA PHE A 198 -5.81 28.37 -4.34
C PHE A 198 -7.32 28.21 -4.20
N TYR A 199 -7.72 27.24 -3.38
CA TYR A 199 -9.12 26.84 -3.18
C TYR A 199 -9.41 26.64 -1.69
N HIS A 200 -10.66 26.83 -1.32
CA HIS A 200 -11.24 26.33 -0.08
C HIS A 200 -11.39 24.81 -0.13
N THR A 201 -11.54 24.18 1.01
CA THR A 201 -11.74 22.71 1.08
C THR A 201 -13.07 22.24 0.48
N ASP A 202 -14.02 23.12 0.24
CA ASP A 202 -15.28 22.85 -0.47
C ASP A 202 -15.16 22.93 -2.00
N GLY A 203 -13.98 23.31 -2.51
CA GLY A 203 -13.69 23.42 -3.93
C GLY A 203 -13.95 24.80 -4.54
N THR A 204 -14.38 25.77 -3.75
CA THR A 204 -14.51 27.16 -4.24
C THR A 204 -13.13 27.82 -4.38
N GLU A 205 -12.93 28.56 -5.45
CA GLU A 205 -11.67 29.30 -5.66
C GLU A 205 -11.50 30.40 -4.61
N TRP A 206 -10.25 30.65 -4.25
CA TRP A 206 -9.88 31.71 -3.30
C TRP A 206 -8.98 32.76 -4.00
N PRO A 207 -9.56 33.66 -4.79
CA PRO A 207 -8.80 34.58 -5.62
C PRO A 207 -8.06 35.68 -4.83
N GLU A 208 -8.47 35.92 -3.58
CA GLU A 208 -7.92 37.04 -2.77
C GLU A 208 -6.57 36.72 -2.13
N ILE A 209 -6.15 35.44 -2.12
CA ILE A 209 -4.86 35.07 -1.54
C ILE A 209 -3.83 34.72 -2.63
N ASP A 210 -2.62 35.31 -2.51
CA ASP A 210 -1.53 35.06 -3.44
C ASP A 210 -0.36 34.27 -2.81
N ASN A 211 -0.25 34.27 -1.49
CA ASN A 211 0.87 33.68 -0.79
C ASN A 211 0.36 32.80 0.36
N VAL A 212 0.72 31.54 0.36
CA VAL A 212 0.29 30.60 1.39
C VAL A 212 1.48 29.74 1.86
N PRO A 213 1.80 29.74 3.16
CA PRO A 213 2.87 28.92 3.69
C PRO A 213 2.55 27.42 3.59
N SER A 214 3.61 26.61 3.52
CA SER A 214 3.50 25.19 3.73
C SER A 214 3.07 24.89 5.17
N ILE A 215 2.42 23.75 5.38
CA ILE A 215 2.00 23.29 6.69
C ILE A 215 3.20 22.99 7.61
N TRP A 216 4.21 22.35 7.03
CA TRP A 216 5.37 21.82 7.75
C TRP A 216 6.51 22.81 7.88
N ASP A 217 6.59 23.75 6.95
CA ASP A 217 7.63 24.77 6.89
C ASP A 217 6.97 26.13 6.58
N LYS A 218 6.89 26.98 7.60
CA LYS A 218 6.25 28.30 7.50
C LYS A 218 7.04 29.27 6.62
N ASP A 219 8.31 29.03 6.42
CA ASP A 219 9.18 29.86 5.59
C ASP A 219 9.09 29.43 4.12
N PHE A 220 8.57 28.24 3.84
CA PHE A 220 8.31 27.75 2.50
C PHE A 220 6.94 28.21 2.00
N ILE A 221 6.94 29.25 1.16
CA ILE A 221 5.71 29.93 0.72
C ILE A 221 5.38 29.56 -0.73
N TYR A 222 4.16 29.15 -0.97
CA TYR A 222 3.58 29.00 -2.30
C TYR A 222 2.98 30.33 -2.74
N THR A 223 3.49 30.90 -3.83
CA THR A 223 3.02 32.16 -4.41
C THR A 223 2.32 31.87 -5.72
N ARG A 224 1.10 32.38 -5.90
CA ARG A 224 0.31 32.23 -7.14
C ARG A 224 1.14 32.64 -8.37
N GLY A 225 1.13 31.80 -9.40
CA GLY A 225 1.84 32.01 -10.65
C GLY A 225 3.35 31.86 -10.55
N LYS A 226 3.92 31.40 -9.41
CA LYS A 226 5.36 31.20 -9.25
C LYS A 226 5.74 29.77 -9.02
N MET A 227 6.96 29.46 -9.46
CA MET A 227 7.60 28.18 -9.17
C MET A 227 8.03 28.10 -7.71
N ALA A 228 7.68 27.02 -7.05
CA ALA A 228 8.21 26.59 -5.76
C ALA A 228 9.26 25.50 -5.99
N TYR A 229 10.39 25.57 -5.30
CA TYR A 229 11.49 24.61 -5.39
C TYR A 229 11.77 24.07 -4.01
N ALA A 230 11.80 22.74 -3.86
CA ALA A 230 12.21 22.12 -2.62
C ALA A 230 13.72 22.28 -2.41
N ASP A 231 14.14 22.51 -1.17
CA ASP A 231 15.56 22.66 -0.81
C ASP A 231 16.34 21.38 -1.09
N SER A 232 15.70 20.23 -0.96
CA SER A 232 16.24 18.92 -1.30
C SER A 232 15.14 18.00 -1.83
N PHE A 233 15.54 16.99 -2.61
CA PHE A 233 14.63 16.02 -3.17
C PHE A 233 15.18 14.60 -2.96
N ASP A 234 14.35 13.75 -2.41
CA ASP A 234 14.65 12.35 -2.18
C ASP A 234 13.92 11.48 -3.22
N GLU A 235 14.68 10.78 -4.05
CA GLU A 235 14.15 9.86 -5.06
C GLU A 235 13.68 8.52 -4.48
N SER A 236 13.96 8.27 -3.19
CA SER A 236 13.51 7.05 -2.54
C SER A 236 11.98 6.93 -2.57
N ARG A 237 11.48 5.73 -2.37
CA ARG A 237 10.04 5.47 -2.30
C ARG A 237 9.46 5.63 -0.89
N GLU A 238 10.21 6.16 0.03
CA GLU A 238 9.72 6.47 1.38
C GLU A 238 8.60 7.52 1.35
N THR A 239 7.60 7.35 2.20
CA THR A 239 6.41 8.21 2.20
C THR A 239 6.69 9.63 2.67
N CYS A 240 7.71 9.84 3.50
CA CYS A 240 8.03 11.12 4.14
C CYS A 240 9.43 11.67 3.79
N GLY A 241 10.01 11.32 2.63
CA GLY A 241 11.27 11.90 2.17
C GLY A 241 11.16 13.38 1.77
N HIS A 242 12.29 14.03 1.49
CA HIS A 242 12.38 15.45 1.11
C HIS A 242 11.71 15.74 -0.24
N GLY A 243 11.05 16.89 -0.37
CA GLY A 243 10.41 17.35 -1.59
C GLY A 243 9.03 18.00 -1.36
N ILE A 244 8.44 18.50 -2.43
CA ILE A 244 7.07 19.02 -2.44
C ILE A 244 6.10 17.84 -2.52
N HIS A 245 5.42 17.54 -1.41
CA HIS A 245 4.41 16.50 -1.37
C HIS A 245 3.06 16.98 -1.90
N PHE A 246 2.39 16.14 -2.69
CA PHE A 246 1.09 16.45 -3.30
C PHE A 246 0.29 15.17 -3.58
N PHE A 247 -0.96 15.34 -3.99
CA PHE A 247 -1.87 14.28 -4.43
C PHE A 247 -2.34 14.53 -5.87
N LEU A 248 -2.80 13.51 -6.55
CA LEU A 248 -3.32 13.63 -7.92
C LEU A 248 -4.78 14.06 -7.97
N SER A 249 -5.53 13.96 -6.87
CA SER A 249 -6.91 14.44 -6.81
C SER A 249 -7.08 15.52 -5.72
N PHE A 250 -8.03 16.42 -5.95
CA PHE A 250 -8.43 17.44 -5.00
C PHE A 250 -8.91 16.81 -3.70
N GLN A 251 -9.76 15.78 -3.80
CA GLN A 251 -10.35 15.11 -2.64
C GLN A 251 -9.29 14.47 -1.73
N GLU A 252 -8.25 13.84 -2.29
CA GLU A 252 -7.13 13.30 -1.51
C GLU A 252 -6.38 14.38 -0.74
N ALA A 253 -6.21 15.57 -1.32
CA ALA A 253 -5.59 16.69 -0.63
C ALA A 253 -6.46 17.24 0.50
N VAL A 254 -7.79 17.28 0.32
CA VAL A 254 -8.76 17.69 1.35
C VAL A 254 -8.80 16.70 2.51
N GLU A 255 -8.81 15.40 2.21
CA GLU A 255 -8.89 14.33 3.22
C GLU A 255 -7.57 14.13 3.98
N HIS A 256 -6.47 14.64 3.45
CA HIS A 256 -5.18 14.57 4.11
C HIS A 256 -5.17 15.43 5.38
N LYS A 257 -5.64 14.84 6.48
CA LYS A 257 -5.61 15.48 7.80
C LYS A 257 -4.17 15.56 8.29
N GLN A 258 -3.86 16.71 8.85
CA GLN A 258 -2.62 16.93 9.58
C GLN A 258 -2.66 16.17 10.91
N PRO A 259 -1.51 15.72 11.42
CA PRO A 259 -1.40 15.21 12.78
C PRO A 259 -1.69 16.30 13.82
#